data_7feef4728ca13eea6bf5d43380676a8c
#
_entry.id   7feef4728ca13eea6bf5d43380676a8c
#
_cell.length_a   1.000
_cell.length_b   1.000
_cell.length_c   1.000
_cell.angle_alpha   90.00
_cell.angle_beta   90.00
_cell.angle_gamma   90.00
#
_symmetry.space_group_name_H-M   'P 1'
#
loop_
_entity.id
_entity.type
_entity.pdbx_description
1 polymer ?
#
loop_
_entity_poly.entity_id
_entity_poly.type
_entity_poly.pdbx_seq_one_letter_code
_entity_poly.pdbx_strand_id
1 'polypeptide(L)'
;MRIIARMNIGGPAVQVTGLMRGFDQGIFEQKLFTGYCAGDEADYLELIAPDIPVTRIEGLGRSIKAKDDLLVLFRLIKEIRAFKPNYIHTHTAKAGLLGRLAAILSFSNAQLVHTYHGHLLHGYFSPLKTKLVIMTERFLAKRSKTLVSVGSQVRDDLLAAGIGTPDQYAVIPPGISLGPIPNSATSRTALGLSSEATTITFLGRITGIKRPDRFAQVALQVASQNPKVNFLIVGSGDLADALKDQLSKISSQVSFLGWRSDVENILSATDILLLTSDNEGTPISAIQAGMAGIPTISTNVGSVSEVIKDGSSGVLTSLDVTEIVNAVQSLLSDPSLRNRLGESAKIDMSARYGVARLVSDYQKLYLL
;
A
#
# COMPACT_ATOMS: atom_id res chain seq x y z
N MET A 1 10.24 16.98 10.28
CA MET A 1 10.48 15.69 11.00
C MET A 1 9.41 14.69 10.61
N ARG A 2 9.78 13.52 10.07
CA ARG A 2 8.84 12.42 9.77
C ARG A 2 9.02 11.29 10.76
N ILE A 3 7.91 10.69 11.20
CA ILE A 3 7.91 9.60 12.19
C ILE A 3 6.99 8.49 11.67
N ILE A 4 7.54 7.29 11.50
CA ILE A 4 6.79 6.09 11.10
C ILE A 4 7.19 4.93 12.01
N ALA A 5 6.25 4.05 12.37
CA ALA A 5 6.53 2.98 13.32
C ALA A 5 7.60 2.00 12.81
N ARG A 6 7.54 1.62 11.56
CA ARG A 6 8.54 0.80 10.85
C ARG A 6 8.43 0.98 9.35
N MET A 7 9.49 0.70 8.65
CA MET A 7 9.58 0.77 7.19
C MET A 7 9.49 -0.64 6.57
N ASN A 8 8.47 -1.42 6.98
CA ASN A 8 8.22 -2.70 6.34
C ASN A 8 7.68 -2.50 4.92
N ILE A 9 7.91 -3.48 4.05
CA ILE A 9 7.48 -3.43 2.65
C ILE A 9 5.97 -3.21 2.55
N GLY A 10 5.59 -2.12 1.87
CA GLY A 10 4.19 -1.71 1.70
C GLY A 10 4.04 -0.23 1.35
N GLY A 11 2.81 0.18 1.09
CA GLY A 11 2.45 1.54 0.66
C GLY A 11 3.03 2.68 1.51
N PRO A 12 2.97 2.59 2.86
CA PRO A 12 3.54 3.63 3.71
C PRO A 12 5.03 3.86 3.50
N ALA A 13 5.82 2.78 3.35
CA ALA A 13 7.26 2.89 3.12
C ALA A 13 7.58 3.52 1.75
N VAL A 14 6.86 3.10 0.70
CA VAL A 14 6.98 3.68 -0.65
C VAL A 14 6.68 5.17 -0.62
N GLN A 15 5.60 5.58 0.03
CA GLN A 15 5.20 6.99 0.11
C GLN A 15 6.21 7.82 0.90
N VAL A 16 6.67 7.36 2.07
CA VAL A 16 7.66 8.07 2.90
C VAL A 16 8.97 8.23 2.14
N THR A 17 9.46 7.18 1.49
CA THR A 17 10.69 7.20 0.69
C THR A 17 10.57 8.16 -0.51
N GLY A 18 9.44 8.13 -1.22
CA GLY A 18 9.16 9.06 -2.30
C GLY A 18 9.22 10.52 -1.86
N LEU A 19 8.66 10.84 -0.68
CA LEU A 19 8.75 12.18 -0.10
C LEU A 19 10.17 12.55 0.35
N MET A 20 10.91 11.59 0.96
CA MET A 20 12.28 11.85 1.41
C MET A 20 13.22 12.16 0.24
N ARG A 21 13.05 11.48 -0.90
CA ARG A 21 13.86 11.71 -2.11
C ARG A 21 13.39 12.92 -2.92
N GLY A 22 12.07 13.18 -2.94
CA GLY A 22 11.49 14.15 -3.87
C GLY A 22 11.48 15.59 -3.37
N PHE A 23 11.65 15.85 -2.08
CA PHE A 23 11.71 17.22 -1.56
C PHE A 23 13.07 17.86 -1.84
N ASP A 24 13.03 19.09 -2.32
CA ASP A 24 14.23 19.92 -2.49
C ASP A 24 14.91 20.18 -1.14
N GLN A 25 16.12 19.67 -1.01
CA GLN A 25 16.92 19.80 0.22
C GLN A 25 17.39 21.24 0.49
N GLY A 26 17.37 22.12 -0.52
CA GLY A 26 17.62 23.56 -0.34
C GLY A 26 16.47 24.29 0.36
N ILE A 27 15.26 23.71 0.30
CA ILE A 27 14.04 24.28 0.92
C ILE A 27 13.66 23.51 2.19
N PHE A 28 13.82 22.19 2.19
CA PHE A 28 13.34 21.29 3.25
C PHE A 28 14.49 20.50 3.88
N GLU A 29 14.86 20.83 5.11
CA GLU A 29 15.65 19.92 5.94
C GLU A 29 14.77 18.82 6.49
N GLN A 30 15.09 17.54 6.19
CA GLN A 30 14.29 16.39 6.55
C GLN A 30 15.03 15.46 7.51
N LYS A 31 14.31 14.95 8.52
CA LYS A 31 14.77 13.85 9.38
C LYS A 31 13.68 12.79 9.45
N LEU A 32 14.05 11.54 9.17
CA LEU A 32 13.19 10.36 9.27
C LEU A 32 13.52 9.59 10.55
N PHE A 33 12.49 9.29 11.34
CA PHE A 33 12.57 8.46 12.53
C PHE A 33 11.68 7.23 12.35
N THR A 34 12.25 6.05 12.57
CA THR A 34 11.53 4.79 12.45
C THR A 34 12.08 3.76 13.45
N GLY A 35 11.28 2.75 13.76
CA GLY A 35 11.73 1.57 14.48
C GLY A 35 12.29 0.50 13.54
N TYR A 36 12.39 -0.70 14.06
CA TYR A 36 12.82 -1.89 13.34
C TYR A 36 11.61 -2.71 12.89
N CYS A 37 11.75 -3.41 11.77
CA CYS A 37 10.82 -4.43 11.33
C CYS A 37 10.90 -5.65 12.24
N ALA A 38 9.82 -6.42 12.37
CA ALA A 38 9.84 -7.71 13.06
C ALA A 38 10.56 -8.76 12.19
N GLY A 39 10.99 -9.87 12.80
CA GLY A 39 11.77 -10.89 12.08
C GLY A 39 11.02 -11.58 10.93
N ASP A 40 9.70 -11.46 10.91
CA ASP A 40 8.81 -11.93 9.84
C ASP A 40 8.50 -10.86 8.78
N GLU A 41 9.05 -9.65 8.92
CA GLU A 41 8.83 -8.52 8.02
C GLU A 41 10.14 -8.10 7.33
N ALA A 42 10.10 -7.93 6.02
CA ALA A 42 11.24 -7.38 5.27
C ALA A 42 11.32 -5.85 5.43
N ASP A 43 12.52 -5.33 5.65
CA ASP A 43 12.76 -3.89 5.82
C ASP A 43 13.00 -3.21 4.46
N TYR A 44 12.13 -2.26 4.13
CA TYR A 44 12.18 -1.52 2.86
C TYR A 44 13.44 -0.67 2.73
N LEU A 45 13.94 -0.11 3.84
CA LEU A 45 15.16 0.73 3.80
C LEU A 45 16.41 -0.12 3.52
N GLU A 46 16.47 -1.31 4.06
CA GLU A 46 17.63 -2.19 3.84
C GLU A 46 17.66 -2.76 2.42
N LEU A 47 16.49 -3.13 1.89
CA LEU A 47 16.40 -3.86 0.62
C LEU A 47 16.23 -2.96 -0.62
N ILE A 48 15.57 -1.81 -0.47
CA ILE A 48 15.13 -1.00 -1.63
C ILE A 48 15.60 0.46 -1.53
N ALA A 49 15.77 0.99 -0.33
CA ALA A 49 16.09 2.39 -0.14
C ALA A 49 17.19 2.64 0.90
N PRO A 50 18.38 2.00 0.76
CA PRO A 50 19.49 2.17 1.70
C PRO A 50 20.11 3.57 1.68
N ASP A 51 19.80 4.37 0.66
CA ASP A 51 20.22 5.75 0.49
C ASP A 51 19.49 6.75 1.41
N ILE A 52 18.36 6.36 1.99
CA ILE A 52 17.55 7.26 2.84
C ILE A 52 18.17 7.39 4.23
N PRO A 53 18.60 8.61 4.63
CA PRO A 53 19.10 8.83 5.98
C PRO A 53 17.99 8.65 7.01
N VAL A 54 18.23 7.79 8.00
CA VAL A 54 17.24 7.43 9.01
C VAL A 54 17.82 7.35 10.41
N THR A 55 17.05 7.77 11.40
CA THR A 55 17.34 7.52 12.82
C THR A 55 16.43 6.39 13.30
N ARG A 56 17.03 5.26 13.64
CA ARG A 56 16.30 4.12 14.22
C ARG A 56 16.05 4.36 15.72
N ILE A 57 14.82 4.10 16.16
CA ILE A 57 14.42 4.17 17.58
C ILE A 57 13.97 2.78 18.02
N GLU A 58 14.72 2.17 18.90
CA GLU A 58 14.36 0.89 19.49
C GLU A 58 13.02 1.00 20.23
N GLY A 59 12.18 -0.02 20.10
CA GLY A 59 10.81 0.00 20.64
C GLY A 59 9.75 0.66 19.77
N LEU A 60 10.11 1.53 18.83
CA LEU A 60 9.20 2.09 17.84
C LEU A 60 8.95 1.07 16.71
N GLY A 61 8.13 0.06 16.94
CA GLY A 61 7.85 -1.01 16.00
C GLY A 61 6.37 -1.38 15.99
N ARG A 62 6.07 -2.62 15.57
CA ARG A 62 4.68 -3.12 15.48
C ARG A 62 4.02 -3.31 16.84
N SER A 63 4.76 -3.86 17.79
CA SER A 63 4.23 -4.27 19.11
C SER A 63 4.00 -3.08 20.04
N ILE A 64 2.90 -3.10 20.77
CA ILE A 64 2.62 -2.14 21.84
C ILE A 64 3.16 -2.74 23.15
N LYS A 65 4.15 -2.09 23.74
CA LYS A 65 4.76 -2.48 25.00
C LYS A 65 4.97 -1.22 25.84
N ALA A 66 4.25 -1.11 26.95
CA ALA A 66 4.18 0.13 27.74
C ALA A 66 5.55 0.71 28.11
N LYS A 67 6.51 -0.14 28.53
CA LYS A 67 7.86 0.30 28.88
C LYS A 67 8.62 0.84 27.67
N ASP A 68 8.60 0.12 26.56
CA ASP A 68 9.29 0.51 25.33
C ASP A 68 8.66 1.77 24.76
N ASP A 69 7.33 1.87 24.78
CA ASP A 69 6.59 3.02 24.27
C ASP A 69 6.88 4.29 25.07
N LEU A 70 7.08 4.17 26.39
CA LEU A 70 7.48 5.28 27.24
C LEU A 70 8.92 5.75 26.92
N LEU A 71 9.85 4.83 26.71
CA LEU A 71 11.23 5.15 26.29
C LEU A 71 11.25 5.83 24.91
N VAL A 72 10.47 5.31 23.95
CA VAL A 72 10.27 5.93 22.65
C VAL A 72 9.73 7.35 22.76
N LEU A 73 8.74 7.56 23.65
CA LEU A 73 8.14 8.88 23.88
C LEU A 73 9.20 9.88 24.35
N PHE A 74 9.99 9.52 25.38
CA PHE A 74 11.07 10.39 25.87
C PHE A 74 12.14 10.65 24.80
N ARG A 75 12.50 9.63 24.02
CA ARG A 75 13.45 9.80 22.91
C ARG A 75 12.92 10.78 21.88
N LEU A 76 11.65 10.64 21.45
CA LEU A 76 11.03 11.55 20.49
C LEU A 76 10.96 12.99 21.02
N ILE A 77 10.63 13.19 22.32
CA ILE A 77 10.64 14.52 22.95
C ILE A 77 12.04 15.16 22.86
N LYS A 78 13.10 14.38 23.16
CA LYS A 78 14.47 14.86 23.07
C LYS A 78 14.82 15.25 21.61
N GLU A 79 14.49 14.43 20.64
CA GLU A 79 14.77 14.70 19.21
C GLU A 79 13.98 15.91 18.70
N ILE A 80 12.71 16.08 19.11
CA ILE A 80 11.90 17.25 18.75
C ILE A 80 12.50 18.54 19.31
N ARG A 81 12.93 18.52 20.57
CA ARG A 81 13.56 19.69 21.21
C ARG A 81 14.91 20.05 20.58
N ALA A 82 15.68 19.05 20.16
CA ALA A 82 16.98 19.24 19.52
C ALA A 82 16.85 19.75 18.08
N PHE A 83 15.96 19.14 17.29
CA PHE A 83 15.78 19.48 15.87
C PHE A 83 14.92 20.72 15.64
N LYS A 84 13.97 21.03 16.55
CA LYS A 84 13.04 22.16 16.46
C LYS A 84 12.30 22.24 15.11
N PRO A 85 11.62 21.15 14.69
CA PRO A 85 10.99 21.09 13.37
C PRO A 85 9.87 22.12 13.22
N ASN A 86 9.64 22.62 12.00
CA ASN A 86 8.44 23.37 11.64
C ASN A 86 7.22 22.45 11.54
N TYR A 87 7.44 21.23 11.04
CA TYR A 87 6.40 20.20 10.85
C TYR A 87 6.82 18.87 11.49
N ILE A 88 5.90 18.26 12.22
CA ILE A 88 6.00 16.88 12.67
C ILE A 88 4.93 16.09 11.95
N HIS A 89 5.37 15.26 11.00
CA HIS A 89 4.51 14.44 10.18
C HIS A 89 4.61 12.98 10.62
N THR A 90 3.51 12.43 11.09
CA THR A 90 3.45 11.05 11.59
C THR A 90 2.70 10.14 10.63
N HIS A 91 3.15 8.91 10.51
CA HIS A 91 2.57 7.85 9.69
C HIS A 91 2.34 6.60 10.53
N THR A 92 1.27 5.85 10.28
CA THR A 92 0.86 4.63 11.00
C THR A 92 0.40 4.89 12.45
N ALA A 93 -0.42 3.99 13.01
CA ALA A 93 -1.13 4.22 14.27
C ALA A 93 -0.20 4.46 15.47
N LYS A 94 0.80 3.58 15.68
CA LYS A 94 1.71 3.69 16.85
C LYS A 94 2.59 4.95 16.77
N ALA A 95 3.20 5.22 15.62
CA ALA A 95 3.98 6.45 15.45
C ALA A 95 3.10 7.70 15.44
N GLY A 96 1.86 7.58 14.96
CA GLY A 96 0.83 8.60 15.07
C GLY A 96 0.52 8.97 16.51
N LEU A 97 0.33 7.98 17.37
CA LEU A 97 0.11 8.18 18.80
C LEU A 97 1.34 8.80 19.48
N LEU A 98 2.49 8.10 19.42
CA LEU A 98 3.68 8.49 20.19
C LEU A 98 4.29 9.80 19.66
N GLY A 99 4.33 10.00 18.33
CA GLY A 99 4.88 11.21 17.73
C GLY A 99 4.06 12.47 18.05
N ARG A 100 2.71 12.38 17.94
CA ARG A 100 1.83 13.52 18.29
C ARG A 100 1.85 13.80 19.79
N LEU A 101 1.86 12.76 20.66
CA LEU A 101 2.02 12.95 22.11
C LEU A 101 3.39 13.57 22.44
N ALA A 102 4.47 13.11 21.81
CA ALA A 102 5.80 13.68 22.02
C ALA A 102 5.85 15.17 21.65
N ALA A 103 5.21 15.55 20.54
CA ALA A 103 5.11 16.94 20.11
C ALA A 103 4.36 17.80 21.15
N ILE A 104 3.24 17.32 21.66
CA ILE A 104 2.45 18.01 22.69
C ILE A 104 3.28 18.17 23.98
N LEU A 105 3.90 17.10 24.46
CA LEU A 105 4.66 17.08 25.71
C LEU A 105 6.02 17.78 25.59
N SER A 106 6.54 17.95 24.39
CA SER A 106 7.75 18.76 24.16
C SER A 106 7.50 20.27 24.19
N PHE A 107 6.21 20.69 24.19
CA PHE A 107 5.78 22.07 24.00
C PHE A 107 6.30 22.67 22.68
N SER A 108 6.36 21.84 21.64
CA SER A 108 6.82 22.24 20.32
C SER A 108 5.76 23.11 19.61
N ASN A 109 6.23 24.16 18.93
CA ASN A 109 5.39 24.98 18.04
C ASN A 109 5.22 24.35 16.64
N ALA A 110 5.74 23.13 16.42
CA ALA A 110 5.62 22.44 15.16
C ALA A 110 4.16 22.16 14.77
N GLN A 111 3.84 22.36 13.52
CA GLN A 111 2.54 21.98 12.98
C GLN A 111 2.46 20.45 12.86
N LEU A 112 1.40 19.87 13.44
CA LEU A 112 1.20 18.43 13.44
C LEU A 112 0.44 18.01 12.19
N VAL A 113 1.01 17.10 11.43
CA VAL A 113 0.40 16.43 10.27
C VAL A 113 0.37 14.93 10.55
N HIS A 114 -0.74 14.28 10.24
CA HIS A 114 -0.83 12.82 10.34
C HIS A 114 -1.43 12.23 9.07
N THR A 115 -0.76 11.21 8.50
CA THR A 115 -1.28 10.48 7.33
C THR A 115 -1.84 9.13 7.75
N TYR A 116 -3.12 8.92 7.43
CA TYR A 116 -3.81 7.64 7.50
C TYR A 116 -3.62 6.89 6.19
N HIS A 117 -2.88 5.77 6.23
CA HIS A 117 -2.65 4.87 5.09
C HIS A 117 -3.71 3.77 4.95
N GLY A 118 -4.82 3.93 5.55
CA GLY A 118 -5.92 3.06 5.86
C GLY A 118 -6.29 3.28 7.32
N HIS A 119 -7.36 2.67 7.79
CA HIS A 119 -7.77 2.81 9.19
C HIS A 119 -7.98 1.47 9.86
N LEU A 120 -7.86 1.44 11.19
CA LEU A 120 -8.00 0.25 12.04
C LEU A 120 -9.41 0.12 12.65
N LEU A 121 -10.41 0.80 12.07
CA LEU A 121 -11.75 0.91 12.67
C LEU A 121 -12.60 -0.34 12.48
N HIS A 122 -12.34 -1.13 11.43
CA HIS A 122 -13.14 -2.30 11.09
C HIS A 122 -12.26 -3.57 11.05
N GLY A 123 -12.68 -4.60 11.79
CA GLY A 123 -12.13 -5.95 11.69
C GLY A 123 -10.77 -6.21 12.34
N TYR A 124 -10.10 -5.21 12.90
CA TYR A 124 -8.75 -5.37 13.48
C TYR A 124 -8.74 -5.58 15.00
N PHE A 125 -9.71 -5.04 15.72
CA PHE A 125 -9.73 -5.05 17.19
C PHE A 125 -11.10 -5.44 17.73
N SER A 126 -11.12 -5.87 19.01
CA SER A 126 -12.36 -6.01 19.76
C SER A 126 -13.09 -4.65 19.90
N PRO A 127 -14.42 -4.63 20.09
CA PRO A 127 -15.19 -3.39 20.18
C PRO A 127 -14.65 -2.39 21.22
N LEU A 128 -14.20 -2.88 22.37
CA LEU A 128 -13.64 -2.03 23.44
C LEU A 128 -12.32 -1.38 23.02
N LYS A 129 -11.42 -2.14 22.39
CA LYS A 129 -10.15 -1.60 21.87
C LYS A 129 -10.40 -0.60 20.75
N THR A 130 -11.33 -0.88 19.84
CA THR A 130 -11.73 0.06 18.77
C THR A 130 -12.22 1.38 19.35
N LYS A 131 -13.08 1.35 20.40
CA LYS A 131 -13.56 2.56 21.08
C LYS A 131 -12.41 3.37 21.69
N LEU A 132 -11.43 2.71 22.30
CA LEU A 132 -10.27 3.38 22.88
C LEU A 132 -9.41 4.05 21.79
N VAL A 133 -9.17 3.35 20.67
CA VAL A 133 -8.45 3.90 19.51
C VAL A 133 -9.18 5.13 18.97
N ILE A 134 -10.49 5.07 18.77
CA ILE A 134 -11.29 6.21 18.30
C ILE A 134 -11.20 7.40 19.27
N MET A 135 -11.31 7.18 20.57
CA MET A 135 -11.20 8.25 21.57
C MET A 135 -9.82 8.92 21.52
N THR A 136 -8.77 8.12 21.42
CA THR A 136 -7.39 8.60 21.32
C THR A 136 -7.18 9.40 20.04
N GLU A 137 -7.64 8.88 18.90
CA GLU A 137 -7.52 9.56 17.61
C GLU A 137 -8.33 10.88 17.58
N ARG A 138 -9.53 10.92 18.16
CA ARG A 138 -10.33 12.16 18.32
C ARG A 138 -9.58 13.23 19.12
N PHE A 139 -8.90 12.83 20.20
CA PHE A 139 -8.09 13.76 20.99
C PHE A 139 -6.90 14.30 20.18
N LEU A 140 -6.17 13.41 19.50
CA LEU A 140 -4.98 13.76 18.72
C LEU A 140 -5.34 14.57 17.46
N ALA A 141 -6.47 14.27 16.81
CA ALA A 141 -6.97 15.02 15.67
C ALA A 141 -7.21 16.49 16.01
N LYS A 142 -7.80 16.79 17.19
CA LYS A 142 -8.01 18.18 17.68
C LYS A 142 -6.71 18.97 17.85
N ARG A 143 -5.57 18.31 17.93
CA ARG A 143 -4.24 18.92 18.10
C ARG A 143 -3.42 18.90 16.79
N SER A 144 -3.94 18.26 15.77
CA SER A 144 -3.31 18.20 14.45
C SER A 144 -3.81 19.36 13.57
N LYS A 145 -2.90 20.02 12.86
CA LYS A 145 -3.28 21.05 11.89
C LYS A 145 -3.94 20.39 10.68
N THR A 146 -3.35 19.31 10.19
CA THR A 146 -3.82 18.63 8.99
C THR A 146 -3.82 17.11 9.20
N LEU A 147 -4.90 16.49 8.77
CA LEU A 147 -5.06 15.05 8.67
C LEU A 147 -5.05 14.68 7.19
N VAL A 148 -4.16 13.79 6.80
CA VAL A 148 -4.08 13.33 5.41
C VAL A 148 -4.66 11.93 5.31
N SER A 149 -5.54 11.70 4.36
CA SER A 149 -6.01 10.37 3.98
C SER A 149 -5.53 10.01 2.58
N VAL A 150 -5.24 8.73 2.36
CA VAL A 150 -4.77 8.23 1.05
C VAL A 150 -5.90 8.00 0.05
N GLY A 151 -7.16 8.14 0.47
CA GLY A 151 -8.37 8.01 -0.35
C GLY A 151 -9.55 8.70 0.32
N SER A 152 -10.58 9.02 -0.46
CA SER A 152 -11.78 9.71 0.03
C SER A 152 -12.59 8.82 0.96
N GLN A 153 -12.70 7.53 0.68
CA GLN A 153 -13.40 6.58 1.55
C GLN A 153 -12.75 6.52 2.94
N VAL A 154 -11.42 6.49 3.01
CA VAL A 154 -10.69 6.51 4.30
C VAL A 154 -11.00 7.77 5.10
N ARG A 155 -11.05 8.95 4.43
CA ARG A 155 -11.47 10.21 5.07
C ARG A 155 -12.89 10.10 5.63
N ASP A 156 -13.82 9.63 4.81
CA ASP A 156 -15.25 9.60 5.14
C ASP A 156 -15.52 8.66 6.32
N ASP A 157 -14.86 7.50 6.36
CA ASP A 157 -14.93 6.56 7.48
C ASP A 157 -14.37 7.16 8.79
N LEU A 158 -13.27 7.91 8.70
CA LEU A 158 -12.69 8.61 9.86
C LEU A 158 -13.59 9.74 10.35
N LEU A 159 -14.17 10.51 9.43
CA LEU A 159 -15.15 11.55 9.77
C LEU A 159 -16.43 10.95 10.40
N ALA A 160 -16.95 9.86 9.86
CA ALA A 160 -18.07 9.13 10.44
C ALA A 160 -17.78 8.63 11.85
N ALA A 161 -16.52 8.25 12.14
CA ALA A 161 -16.04 7.94 13.47
C ALA A 161 -15.80 9.17 14.36
N GLY A 162 -16.05 10.39 13.89
CA GLY A 162 -15.84 11.66 14.60
C GLY A 162 -14.36 12.01 14.82
N ILE A 163 -13.47 11.54 13.98
CA ILE A 163 -12.04 11.83 14.01
C ILE A 163 -11.77 13.01 13.08
N GLY A 164 -11.44 14.16 13.64
CA GLY A 164 -11.20 15.41 12.90
C GLY A 164 -12.48 16.08 12.39
N THR A 165 -12.29 17.11 11.57
CA THR A 165 -13.34 17.86 10.89
C THR A 165 -13.06 17.90 9.37
N PRO A 166 -14.05 18.11 8.50
CA PRO A 166 -13.84 18.14 7.05
C PRO A 166 -12.70 19.07 6.61
N ASP A 167 -12.60 20.24 7.21
CA ASP A 167 -11.59 21.27 6.88
C ASP A 167 -10.16 20.88 7.27
N GLN A 168 -10.00 19.90 8.17
CA GLN A 168 -8.68 19.38 8.56
C GLN A 168 -8.15 18.36 7.55
N TYR A 169 -9.01 17.78 6.68
CA TYR A 169 -8.59 16.70 5.80
C TYR A 169 -8.08 17.17 4.45
N ALA A 170 -6.89 16.66 4.10
CA ALA A 170 -6.40 16.64 2.73
C ALA A 170 -6.40 15.19 2.21
N VAL A 171 -7.05 14.95 1.08
CA VAL A 171 -6.97 13.64 0.40
C VAL A 171 -5.77 13.66 -0.54
N ILE A 172 -4.71 12.95 -0.17
CA ILE A 172 -3.48 12.87 -0.96
C ILE A 172 -3.18 11.39 -1.23
N PRO A 173 -3.56 10.88 -2.41
CA PRO A 173 -3.25 9.50 -2.79
C PRO A 173 -1.75 9.20 -2.77
N PRO A 174 -1.33 7.96 -2.62
CA PRO A 174 0.09 7.60 -2.64
C PRO A 174 0.75 7.99 -3.97
N GLY A 175 2.04 8.24 -3.93
CA GLY A 175 2.87 8.44 -5.11
C GLY A 175 3.83 7.28 -5.27
N ILE A 176 3.92 6.76 -6.48
CA ILE A 176 4.73 5.61 -6.82
C ILE A 176 5.74 6.03 -7.90
N SER A 177 6.99 5.58 -7.73
CA SER A 177 7.98 5.57 -8.79
C SER A 177 8.10 4.14 -9.26
N LEU A 178 7.75 3.89 -10.51
CA LEU A 178 7.97 2.62 -11.18
C LEU A 178 9.18 2.79 -12.11
N GLY A 179 10.11 1.85 -12.03
CA GLY A 179 11.27 1.81 -12.91
C GLY A 179 10.90 1.49 -14.36
N PRO A 180 11.86 1.51 -15.28
CA PRO A 180 11.62 1.09 -16.66
C PRO A 180 11.10 -0.35 -16.71
N ILE A 181 10.01 -0.57 -17.42
CA ILE A 181 9.46 -1.92 -17.62
C ILE A 181 10.33 -2.67 -18.64
N PRO A 182 10.91 -3.83 -18.28
CA PRO A 182 11.72 -4.63 -19.17
C PRO A 182 10.91 -5.19 -20.36
N ASN A 183 11.60 -5.84 -21.28
CA ASN A 183 10.94 -6.56 -22.37
C ASN A 183 10.20 -7.81 -21.82
N SER A 184 8.93 -7.98 -22.19
CA SER A 184 8.08 -9.06 -21.67
C SER A 184 8.64 -10.45 -21.96
N ALA A 185 9.17 -10.69 -23.16
CA ALA A 185 9.74 -12.00 -23.51
C ALA A 185 10.95 -12.35 -22.64
N THR A 186 11.81 -11.36 -22.36
CA THR A 186 12.96 -11.54 -21.46
C THR A 186 12.52 -11.88 -20.04
N SER A 187 11.56 -11.12 -19.52
CA SER A 187 11.05 -11.34 -18.17
C SER A 187 10.35 -12.69 -18.02
N ARG A 188 9.53 -13.10 -19.02
CA ARG A 188 8.89 -14.42 -19.03
C ARG A 188 9.90 -15.56 -19.04
N THR A 189 10.93 -15.47 -19.87
CA THR A 189 12.02 -16.46 -19.91
C THR A 189 12.74 -16.54 -18.57
N ALA A 190 13.08 -15.40 -17.96
CA ALA A 190 13.74 -15.36 -16.65
C ALA A 190 12.88 -15.94 -15.51
N LEU A 191 11.56 -15.89 -15.63
CA LEU A 191 10.60 -16.43 -14.67
C LEU A 191 10.13 -17.86 -15.01
N GLY A 192 10.64 -18.47 -16.08
CA GLY A 192 10.27 -19.81 -16.52
C GLY A 192 8.84 -19.90 -17.05
N LEU A 193 8.28 -18.79 -17.56
CA LEU A 193 6.92 -18.71 -18.08
C LEU A 193 6.90 -18.89 -19.59
N SER A 194 5.87 -19.55 -20.11
CA SER A 194 5.65 -19.67 -21.55
C SER A 194 5.37 -18.31 -22.18
N SER A 195 5.99 -18.04 -23.34
CA SER A 195 5.75 -16.81 -24.11
C SER A 195 4.32 -16.72 -24.67
N GLU A 196 3.67 -17.86 -24.86
CA GLU A 196 2.33 -17.95 -25.49
C GLU A 196 1.17 -18.01 -24.48
N ALA A 197 1.49 -18.22 -23.20
CA ALA A 197 0.48 -18.31 -22.16
C ALA A 197 0.11 -16.92 -21.62
N THR A 198 -1.17 -16.68 -21.40
CA THR A 198 -1.61 -15.48 -20.67
C THR A 198 -1.31 -15.64 -19.19
N THR A 199 -0.64 -14.66 -18.59
CA THR A 199 -0.24 -14.69 -17.17
C THR A 199 -1.15 -13.83 -16.32
N ILE A 200 -1.82 -14.46 -15.36
CA ILE A 200 -2.66 -13.82 -14.34
C ILE A 200 -1.85 -13.76 -13.03
N THR A 201 -1.66 -12.57 -12.50
CA THR A 201 -0.77 -12.39 -11.33
C THR A 201 -1.55 -11.99 -10.08
N PHE A 202 -1.28 -12.68 -8.97
CA PHE A 202 -1.52 -12.21 -7.61
C PHE A 202 -0.25 -11.51 -7.12
N LEU A 203 -0.34 -10.23 -6.76
CA LEU A 203 0.79 -9.45 -6.27
C LEU A 203 0.44 -8.78 -4.94
N GLY A 204 1.00 -9.28 -3.85
CA GLY A 204 0.77 -8.74 -2.52
C GLY A 204 0.99 -9.73 -1.38
N ARG A 205 0.72 -9.29 -0.15
CA ARG A 205 0.82 -10.17 1.03
C ARG A 205 -0.24 -11.28 0.98
N ILE A 206 0.14 -12.51 1.24
CA ILE A 206 -0.76 -13.66 1.23
C ILE A 206 -1.40 -13.81 2.63
N THR A 207 -2.39 -12.98 2.91
CA THR A 207 -3.07 -12.86 4.21
C THR A 207 -4.59 -12.89 4.05
N GLY A 208 -5.32 -13.13 5.15
CA GLY A 208 -6.79 -13.28 5.13
C GLY A 208 -7.53 -12.13 4.44
N ILE A 209 -7.08 -10.88 4.63
CA ILE A 209 -7.73 -9.71 4.01
C ILE A 209 -7.61 -9.69 2.48
N LYS A 210 -6.57 -10.32 1.92
CA LYS A 210 -6.34 -10.42 0.47
C LYS A 210 -7.07 -11.59 -0.17
N ARG A 211 -7.69 -12.46 0.66
CA ARG A 211 -8.52 -13.59 0.23
C ARG A 211 -7.83 -14.48 -0.81
N PRO A 212 -6.64 -15.06 -0.46
CA PRO A 212 -5.97 -16.02 -1.35
C PRO A 212 -6.83 -17.24 -1.65
N ASP A 213 -7.73 -17.61 -0.77
CA ASP A 213 -8.74 -18.66 -0.96
C ASP A 213 -9.70 -18.35 -2.13
N ARG A 214 -10.16 -17.09 -2.24
CA ARG A 214 -10.99 -16.64 -3.36
C ARG A 214 -10.19 -16.63 -4.66
N PHE A 215 -8.93 -16.18 -4.61
CA PHE A 215 -8.03 -16.28 -5.76
C PHE A 215 -7.87 -17.73 -6.23
N ALA A 216 -7.66 -18.68 -5.31
CA ALA A 216 -7.53 -20.10 -5.64
C ALA A 216 -8.81 -20.65 -6.32
N GLN A 217 -10.00 -20.30 -5.81
CA GLN A 217 -11.26 -20.72 -6.42
C GLN A 217 -11.40 -20.20 -7.86
N VAL A 218 -11.05 -18.93 -8.10
CA VAL A 218 -11.03 -18.34 -9.45
C VAL A 218 -10.01 -19.07 -10.34
N ALA A 219 -8.78 -19.26 -9.85
CA ALA A 219 -7.70 -19.91 -10.61
C ALA A 219 -8.08 -21.35 -11.03
N LEU A 220 -8.67 -22.13 -10.13
CA LEU A 220 -9.12 -23.50 -10.42
C LEU A 220 -10.20 -23.53 -11.51
N GLN A 221 -11.17 -22.62 -11.46
CA GLN A 221 -12.25 -22.56 -12.46
C GLN A 221 -11.71 -22.07 -13.81
N VAL A 222 -10.85 -21.06 -13.82
CA VAL A 222 -10.24 -20.55 -15.05
C VAL A 222 -9.32 -21.58 -15.68
N ALA A 223 -8.47 -22.26 -14.92
CA ALA A 223 -7.55 -23.28 -15.39
C ALA A 223 -8.28 -24.45 -16.06
N SER A 224 -9.43 -24.86 -15.53
CA SER A 224 -10.22 -25.97 -16.10
C SER A 224 -10.71 -25.72 -17.53
N GLN A 225 -10.83 -24.44 -17.91
CA GLN A 225 -11.31 -24.02 -19.23
C GLN A 225 -10.17 -23.48 -20.12
N ASN A 226 -9.02 -23.14 -19.53
CA ASN A 226 -7.90 -22.48 -20.22
C ASN A 226 -6.56 -23.15 -19.88
N PRO A 227 -6.18 -24.22 -20.55
CA PRO A 227 -4.94 -24.96 -20.27
C PRO A 227 -3.65 -24.16 -20.52
N LYS A 228 -3.72 -23.06 -21.27
CA LYS A 228 -2.58 -22.16 -21.59
C LYS A 228 -2.51 -20.92 -20.69
N VAL A 229 -3.19 -20.88 -19.55
CA VAL A 229 -3.08 -19.77 -18.60
C VAL A 229 -2.05 -20.09 -17.53
N ASN A 230 -1.19 -19.14 -17.21
CA ASN A 230 -0.28 -19.19 -16.06
C ASN A 230 -0.81 -18.33 -14.92
N PHE A 231 -0.67 -18.81 -13.70
CA PHE A 231 -0.93 -18.05 -12.47
C PHE A 231 0.40 -17.77 -11.77
N LEU A 232 0.70 -16.51 -11.58
CA LEU A 232 1.92 -16.06 -10.92
C LEU A 232 1.57 -15.52 -9.54
N ILE A 233 2.10 -16.17 -8.50
CA ILE A 233 1.85 -15.79 -7.11
C ILE A 233 3.11 -15.11 -6.56
N VAL A 234 2.99 -13.80 -6.32
CA VAL A 234 4.11 -12.96 -5.88
C VAL A 234 3.79 -12.32 -4.54
N GLY A 235 4.56 -12.70 -3.54
CA GLY A 235 4.42 -12.24 -2.17
C GLY A 235 4.62 -13.35 -1.16
N SER A 236 4.52 -13.01 0.10
CA SER A 236 4.60 -13.92 1.25
C SER A 236 3.50 -13.60 2.26
N GLY A 237 3.25 -14.51 3.17
CA GLY A 237 2.25 -14.34 4.23
C GLY A 237 1.89 -15.65 4.89
N ASP A 238 1.13 -15.54 5.96
CA ASP A 238 0.69 -16.65 6.81
C ASP A 238 -0.21 -17.68 6.11
N LEU A 239 -0.79 -17.33 4.97
CA LEU A 239 -1.64 -18.23 4.18
C LEU A 239 -0.95 -18.77 2.91
N ALA A 240 0.36 -18.62 2.76
CA ALA A 240 1.09 -19.03 1.56
C ALA A 240 1.03 -20.56 1.35
N ASP A 241 1.26 -21.34 2.39
CA ASP A 241 1.22 -22.82 2.31
C ASP A 241 -0.20 -23.30 2.02
N ALA A 242 -1.21 -22.75 2.68
CA ALA A 242 -2.61 -23.07 2.42
C ALA A 242 -3.02 -22.76 0.96
N LEU A 243 -2.54 -21.65 0.41
CA LEU A 243 -2.78 -21.29 -1.00
C LEU A 243 -2.10 -22.31 -1.94
N LYS A 244 -0.87 -22.72 -1.63
CA LYS A 244 -0.14 -23.72 -2.42
C LYS A 244 -0.86 -25.05 -2.43
N ASP A 245 -1.37 -25.50 -1.28
CA ASP A 245 -2.14 -26.73 -1.17
C ASP A 245 -3.44 -26.68 -1.99
N GLN A 246 -4.17 -25.58 -1.92
CA GLN A 246 -5.40 -25.38 -2.70
C GLN A 246 -5.14 -25.43 -4.22
N LEU A 247 -4.02 -24.91 -4.69
CA LEU A 247 -3.65 -24.86 -6.11
C LEU A 247 -2.89 -26.11 -6.60
N SER A 248 -2.68 -27.11 -5.75
CA SER A 248 -1.90 -28.31 -6.08
C SER A 248 -2.40 -29.05 -7.32
N LYS A 249 -3.72 -29.06 -7.56
CA LYS A 249 -4.34 -29.71 -8.75
C LYS A 249 -3.97 -29.05 -10.08
N ILE A 250 -3.53 -27.79 -10.07
CA ILE A 250 -3.12 -27.04 -11.26
C ILE A 250 -1.65 -26.59 -11.15
N SER A 251 -0.83 -27.32 -10.40
CA SER A 251 0.56 -26.96 -10.09
C SER A 251 1.43 -26.70 -11.32
N SER A 252 1.14 -27.33 -12.47
CA SER A 252 1.84 -27.07 -13.73
C SER A 252 1.56 -25.69 -14.34
N GLN A 253 0.49 -25.02 -13.91
CA GLN A 253 0.10 -23.69 -14.38
C GLN A 253 0.38 -22.60 -13.33
N VAL A 254 0.96 -22.95 -12.17
CA VAL A 254 1.14 -22.01 -11.04
C VAL A 254 2.61 -21.88 -10.68
N SER A 255 3.09 -20.65 -10.60
CA SER A 255 4.44 -20.34 -10.14
C SER A 255 4.37 -19.50 -8.85
N PHE A 256 4.95 -20.01 -7.77
CA PHE A 256 5.11 -19.28 -6.50
C PHE A 256 6.51 -18.68 -6.44
N LEU A 257 6.61 -17.35 -6.49
CA LEU A 257 7.90 -16.64 -6.50
C LEU A 257 8.33 -16.11 -5.14
N GLY A 258 7.44 -16.22 -4.13
CA GLY A 258 7.70 -15.59 -2.85
C GLY A 258 7.74 -14.06 -2.98
N TRP A 259 8.38 -13.42 -2.01
CA TRP A 259 8.59 -11.98 -2.08
C TRP A 259 9.66 -11.61 -3.13
N ARG A 260 9.39 -10.55 -3.90
CA ARG A 260 10.27 -10.05 -4.96
C ARG A 260 10.44 -8.55 -4.87
N SER A 261 11.65 -8.05 -5.11
CA SER A 261 11.98 -6.62 -5.20
C SER A 261 11.91 -6.07 -6.62
N ASP A 262 12.03 -6.92 -7.63
CA ASP A 262 12.03 -6.60 -9.05
C ASP A 262 10.60 -6.59 -9.63
N VAL A 263 9.77 -5.72 -9.09
CA VAL A 263 8.35 -5.63 -9.45
C VAL A 263 8.14 -5.34 -10.93
N GLU A 264 9.05 -4.59 -11.55
CA GLU A 264 9.03 -4.28 -12.98
C GLU A 264 9.15 -5.55 -13.85
N ASN A 265 9.99 -6.51 -13.46
CA ASN A 265 10.09 -7.82 -14.14
C ASN A 265 8.80 -8.63 -13.99
N ILE A 266 8.21 -8.63 -12.81
CA ILE A 266 6.93 -9.31 -12.55
C ILE A 266 5.83 -8.72 -13.43
N LEU A 267 5.71 -7.39 -13.40
CA LEU A 267 4.70 -6.68 -14.19
C LEU A 267 4.92 -6.88 -15.69
N SER A 268 6.16 -6.85 -16.16
CA SER A 268 6.47 -7.11 -17.58
C SER A 268 6.04 -8.51 -18.07
N ALA A 269 5.99 -9.49 -17.17
CA ALA A 269 5.53 -10.85 -17.48
C ALA A 269 4.02 -11.06 -17.26
N THR A 270 3.31 -10.06 -16.72
CA THR A 270 1.90 -10.10 -16.33
C THR A 270 1.01 -9.57 -17.46
N ASP A 271 -0.10 -10.24 -17.73
CA ASP A 271 -1.14 -9.77 -18.66
C ASP A 271 -2.37 -9.24 -17.94
N ILE A 272 -2.68 -9.79 -16.77
CA ILE A 272 -3.82 -9.41 -15.94
C ILE A 272 -3.38 -9.44 -14.48
N LEU A 273 -3.58 -8.35 -13.75
CA LEU A 273 -3.49 -8.37 -12.29
C LEU A 273 -4.85 -8.73 -11.71
N LEU A 274 -4.89 -9.68 -10.77
CA LEU A 274 -6.11 -10.10 -10.10
C LEU A 274 -6.03 -9.82 -8.61
N LEU A 275 -6.92 -8.97 -8.11
CA LEU A 275 -7.09 -8.66 -6.68
C LEU A 275 -8.43 -9.19 -6.19
N THR A 276 -8.39 -10.03 -5.16
CA THR A 276 -9.57 -10.72 -4.60
C THR A 276 -9.89 -10.30 -3.16
N SER A 277 -9.40 -9.15 -2.74
CA SER A 277 -9.44 -8.67 -1.35
C SER A 277 -10.85 -8.44 -0.81
N ASP A 278 -11.00 -8.50 0.51
CA ASP A 278 -12.22 -8.06 1.23
C ASP A 278 -12.16 -6.57 1.61
N ASN A 279 -10.98 -5.97 1.64
CA ASN A 279 -10.80 -4.54 1.88
C ASN A 279 -9.46 -4.05 1.32
N GLU A 280 -9.46 -2.84 0.73
CA GLU A 280 -8.28 -2.14 0.25
C GLU A 280 -8.37 -0.65 0.62
N GLY A 281 -7.29 -0.11 1.16
CA GLY A 281 -7.16 1.34 1.31
C GLY A 281 -6.89 1.98 -0.05
N THR A 282 -5.66 1.86 -0.54
CA THR A 282 -5.29 2.23 -1.90
C THR A 282 -4.37 1.12 -2.41
N PRO A 283 -4.82 0.27 -3.35
CA PRO A 283 -4.06 -0.90 -3.78
C PRO A 283 -2.84 -0.52 -4.63
N ILE A 284 -1.66 -0.50 -4.01
CA ILE A 284 -0.39 -0.14 -4.68
C ILE A 284 -0.11 -1.06 -5.88
N SER A 285 -0.37 -2.35 -5.75
CA SER A 285 -0.17 -3.30 -6.85
C SER A 285 -1.03 -2.98 -8.08
N ALA A 286 -2.28 -2.52 -7.88
CA ALA A 286 -3.12 -2.08 -8.99
C ALA A 286 -2.57 -0.81 -9.66
N ILE A 287 -2.06 0.13 -8.86
CA ILE A 287 -1.45 1.35 -9.40
C ILE A 287 -0.20 1.00 -10.20
N GLN A 288 0.68 0.15 -9.66
CA GLN A 288 1.89 -0.31 -10.35
C GLN A 288 1.55 -1.05 -11.66
N ALA A 289 0.58 -1.97 -11.62
CA ALA A 289 0.10 -2.68 -12.80
C ALA A 289 -0.43 -1.70 -13.86
N GLY A 290 -1.29 -0.76 -13.45
CA GLY A 290 -1.82 0.25 -14.35
C GLY A 290 -0.72 1.12 -14.96
N MET A 291 0.25 1.62 -14.16
CA MET A 291 1.40 2.37 -14.68
C MET A 291 2.25 1.56 -15.68
N ALA A 292 2.28 0.24 -15.52
CA ALA A 292 2.92 -0.68 -16.47
C ALA A 292 2.06 -0.99 -17.72
N GLY A 293 0.82 -0.51 -17.79
CA GLY A 293 -0.10 -0.79 -18.89
C GLY A 293 -0.84 -2.12 -18.76
N ILE A 294 -0.98 -2.63 -17.54
CA ILE A 294 -1.62 -3.91 -17.25
C ILE A 294 -2.99 -3.65 -16.62
N PRO A 295 -4.09 -4.19 -17.20
CA PRO A 295 -5.41 -4.08 -16.61
C PRO A 295 -5.51 -4.89 -15.33
N THR A 296 -6.24 -4.35 -14.36
CA THR A 296 -6.53 -5.02 -13.09
C THR A 296 -8.00 -5.44 -13.06
N ILE A 297 -8.24 -6.70 -12.69
CA ILE A 297 -9.55 -7.17 -12.22
C ILE A 297 -9.52 -7.13 -10.71
N SER A 298 -10.49 -6.51 -10.09
CA SER A 298 -10.54 -6.39 -8.61
C SER A 298 -11.95 -6.47 -8.07
N THR A 299 -12.07 -7.04 -6.89
CA THR A 299 -13.26 -6.86 -6.07
C THR A 299 -13.44 -5.37 -5.74
N ASN A 300 -14.66 -4.86 -5.84
CA ASN A 300 -14.98 -3.44 -5.56
C ASN A 300 -15.15 -3.22 -4.05
N VAL A 301 -14.05 -3.04 -3.34
CA VAL A 301 -14.00 -2.91 -1.88
C VAL A 301 -13.12 -1.74 -1.45
N GLY A 302 -13.47 -1.08 -0.36
CA GLY A 302 -12.73 0.07 0.14
C GLY A 302 -12.57 1.16 -0.94
N SER A 303 -11.34 1.65 -1.13
CA SER A 303 -11.04 2.71 -2.11
C SER A 303 -10.61 2.18 -3.49
N VAL A 304 -10.91 0.94 -3.84
CA VAL A 304 -10.51 0.38 -5.15
C VAL A 304 -11.12 1.15 -6.31
N SER A 305 -12.39 1.56 -6.22
CA SER A 305 -13.08 2.36 -7.26
C SER A 305 -12.51 3.78 -7.43
N GLU A 306 -11.77 4.29 -6.46
CA GLU A 306 -11.01 5.53 -6.61
C GLU A 306 -9.76 5.33 -7.50
N VAL A 307 -9.21 4.11 -7.52
CA VAL A 307 -8.03 3.75 -8.31
C VAL A 307 -8.42 3.24 -9.69
N ILE A 308 -9.30 2.25 -9.75
CA ILE A 308 -9.71 1.57 -10.97
C ILE A 308 -11.06 2.13 -11.42
N LYS A 309 -11.11 2.65 -12.65
CA LYS A 309 -12.36 3.06 -13.31
C LYS A 309 -12.90 1.86 -14.08
N ASP A 310 -14.04 1.33 -13.61
CA ASP A 310 -14.66 0.15 -14.22
C ASP A 310 -14.92 0.32 -15.71
N GLY A 311 -14.58 -0.71 -16.50
CA GLY A 311 -14.70 -0.73 -17.97
C GLY A 311 -13.75 0.23 -18.72
N SER A 312 -12.94 1.03 -18.00
CA SER A 312 -12.01 1.99 -18.58
C SER A 312 -10.55 1.67 -18.26
N SER A 313 -10.17 1.52 -17.00
CA SER A 313 -8.79 1.22 -16.58
C SER A 313 -8.64 -0.16 -15.92
N GLY A 314 -9.69 -0.94 -15.90
CA GLY A 314 -9.77 -2.29 -15.34
C GLY A 314 -11.22 -2.73 -15.23
N VAL A 315 -11.45 -3.80 -14.49
CA VAL A 315 -12.78 -4.37 -14.25
C VAL A 315 -13.01 -4.49 -12.76
N LEU A 316 -14.15 -3.96 -12.27
CA LEU A 316 -14.59 -4.10 -10.90
C LEU A 316 -15.68 -5.18 -10.82
N THR A 317 -15.57 -6.05 -9.82
CA THR A 317 -16.53 -7.13 -9.56
C THR A 317 -17.07 -7.05 -8.13
N SER A 318 -18.17 -7.74 -7.86
CA SER A 318 -18.55 -8.06 -6.50
C SER A 318 -17.60 -9.08 -5.86
N LEU A 319 -17.93 -9.56 -4.67
CA LEU A 319 -17.15 -10.62 -3.99
C LEU A 319 -17.47 -12.03 -4.54
N ASP A 320 -18.40 -12.14 -5.48
CA ASP A 320 -18.82 -13.41 -6.08
C ASP A 320 -17.75 -13.98 -7.01
N VAL A 321 -17.37 -15.23 -6.76
CA VAL A 321 -16.34 -15.94 -7.52
C VAL A 321 -16.73 -16.08 -9.00
N THR A 322 -18.00 -16.31 -9.29
CA THR A 322 -18.49 -16.49 -10.66
C THR A 322 -18.34 -15.21 -11.47
N GLU A 323 -18.66 -14.06 -10.86
CA GLU A 323 -18.47 -12.76 -11.49
C GLU A 323 -17.00 -12.48 -11.79
N ILE A 324 -16.10 -12.79 -10.84
CA ILE A 324 -14.66 -12.64 -11.03
C ILE A 324 -14.17 -13.55 -12.17
N VAL A 325 -14.61 -14.82 -12.21
CA VAL A 325 -14.26 -15.75 -13.29
C VAL A 325 -14.74 -15.22 -14.64
N ASN A 326 -15.97 -14.71 -14.73
CA ASN A 326 -16.50 -14.13 -15.96
C ASN A 326 -15.67 -12.92 -16.44
N ALA A 327 -15.27 -12.04 -15.52
CA ALA A 327 -14.37 -10.91 -15.82
C ALA A 327 -13.01 -11.39 -16.35
N VAL A 328 -12.42 -12.43 -15.74
CA VAL A 328 -11.18 -13.03 -16.21
C VAL A 328 -11.36 -13.63 -17.62
N GLN A 329 -12.42 -14.40 -17.84
CA GLN A 329 -12.71 -15.01 -19.15
C GLN A 329 -12.90 -13.96 -20.26
N SER A 330 -13.56 -12.84 -19.94
CA SER A 330 -13.71 -11.72 -20.86
C SER A 330 -12.38 -11.17 -21.33
N LEU A 331 -11.42 -10.95 -20.39
CA LEU A 331 -10.09 -10.45 -20.76
C LEU A 331 -9.19 -11.52 -21.39
N LEU A 332 -9.42 -12.80 -21.13
CA LEU A 332 -8.70 -13.89 -21.82
C LEU A 332 -9.13 -14.02 -23.28
N SER A 333 -10.44 -13.90 -23.54
CA SER A 333 -11.02 -14.07 -24.88
C SER A 333 -10.88 -12.84 -25.78
N ASP A 334 -10.65 -11.65 -25.20
CA ASP A 334 -10.51 -10.40 -25.95
C ASP A 334 -9.20 -9.67 -25.62
N PRO A 335 -8.09 -10.00 -26.35
CA PRO A 335 -6.82 -9.29 -26.21
C PRO A 335 -6.90 -7.79 -26.53
N SER A 336 -7.80 -7.37 -27.41
CA SER A 336 -7.98 -5.95 -27.77
C SER A 336 -8.57 -5.17 -26.61
N LEU A 337 -9.58 -5.74 -25.92
CA LEU A 337 -10.14 -5.17 -24.68
C LEU A 337 -9.07 -5.06 -23.61
N ARG A 338 -8.30 -6.14 -23.40
CA ARG A 338 -7.21 -6.19 -22.42
C ARG A 338 -6.19 -5.08 -22.66
N ASN A 339 -5.73 -4.90 -23.90
CA ASN A 339 -4.77 -3.87 -24.27
C ASN A 339 -5.35 -2.47 -24.09
N ARG A 340 -6.60 -2.23 -24.51
CA ARG A 340 -7.27 -0.93 -24.35
C ARG A 340 -7.39 -0.53 -22.89
N LEU A 341 -7.80 -1.46 -22.02
CA LEU A 341 -7.89 -1.18 -20.59
C LEU A 341 -6.51 -0.89 -19.97
N GLY A 342 -5.47 -1.65 -20.39
CA GLY A 342 -4.10 -1.44 -19.92
C GLY A 342 -3.55 -0.07 -20.33
N GLU A 343 -3.70 0.33 -21.57
CA GLU A 343 -3.24 1.65 -22.05
C GLU A 343 -3.98 2.80 -21.34
N SER A 344 -5.29 2.67 -21.16
CA SER A 344 -6.07 3.66 -20.41
C SER A 344 -5.62 3.72 -18.94
N ALA A 345 -5.35 2.57 -18.32
CA ALA A 345 -4.80 2.52 -16.96
C ALA A 345 -3.44 3.22 -16.87
N LYS A 346 -2.55 3.00 -17.85
CA LYS A 346 -1.22 3.61 -17.88
C LYS A 346 -1.28 5.14 -17.87
N ILE A 347 -2.13 5.70 -18.72
CA ILE A 347 -2.32 7.16 -18.81
C ILE A 347 -2.88 7.71 -17.49
N ASP A 348 -3.97 7.12 -17.00
CA ASP A 348 -4.67 7.59 -15.80
C ASP A 348 -3.81 7.44 -14.53
N MET A 349 -3.19 6.26 -14.33
CA MET A 349 -2.40 5.98 -13.13
C MET A 349 -1.08 6.78 -13.07
N SER A 350 -0.40 6.95 -14.22
CA SER A 350 0.83 7.76 -14.27
C SER A 350 0.56 9.22 -13.93
N ALA A 351 -0.56 9.76 -14.37
CA ALA A 351 -0.95 11.13 -14.06
C ALA A 351 -1.33 11.32 -12.58
N ARG A 352 -2.13 10.38 -12.02
CA ARG A 352 -2.70 10.53 -10.67
C ARG A 352 -1.81 10.03 -9.54
N TYR A 353 -0.91 9.09 -9.80
CA TYR A 353 -0.14 8.40 -8.76
C TYR A 353 1.38 8.51 -8.93
N GLY A 354 1.87 9.40 -9.79
CA GLY A 354 3.31 9.65 -9.92
C GLY A 354 3.89 10.31 -8.66
N VAL A 355 5.13 9.97 -8.31
CA VAL A 355 5.82 10.53 -7.13
C VAL A 355 5.97 12.05 -7.19
N ALA A 356 6.17 12.62 -8.38
CA ALA A 356 6.30 14.08 -8.55
C ALA A 356 5.01 14.82 -8.13
N ARG A 357 3.83 14.27 -8.47
CA ARG A 357 2.54 14.79 -8.00
C ARG A 357 2.44 14.71 -6.46
N LEU A 358 2.79 13.55 -5.86
CA LEU A 358 2.79 13.38 -4.40
C LEU A 358 3.65 14.45 -3.71
N VAL A 359 4.87 14.67 -4.20
CA VAL A 359 5.79 15.66 -3.66
C VAL A 359 5.20 17.07 -3.77
N SER A 360 4.65 17.44 -4.94
CA SER A 360 3.98 18.72 -5.16
C SER A 360 2.82 18.96 -4.19
N ASP A 361 1.98 17.93 -3.96
CA ASP A 361 0.83 18.05 -3.06
C ASP A 361 1.27 18.26 -1.61
N TYR A 362 2.31 17.55 -1.15
CA TYR A 362 2.83 17.76 0.20
C TYR A 362 3.64 19.05 0.35
N GLN A 363 4.31 19.53 -0.71
CA GLN A 363 4.92 20.85 -0.70
C GLN A 363 3.88 21.95 -0.51
N LYS A 364 2.78 21.90 -1.27
CA LYS A 364 1.66 22.82 -1.09
C LYS A 364 1.11 22.76 0.34
N LEU A 365 0.91 21.55 0.88
CA LEU A 365 0.39 21.36 2.23
C LEU A 365 1.30 21.95 3.32
N TYR A 366 2.63 21.93 3.13
CA TYR A 366 3.56 22.47 4.12
C TYR A 366 3.84 23.97 3.93
N LEU A 367 3.65 24.53 2.75
CA LEU A 367 3.93 25.94 2.46
C LEU A 367 2.70 26.85 2.62
N LEU A 368 1.51 26.26 2.86
CA LEU A 368 0.28 26.96 3.23
C LEU A 368 0.14 27.04 4.75
#